data_63df0c4bc6068a0d4c9b103360ccde99
#
_entry.id   63df0c4bc6068a0d4c9b103360ccde99
#
_cell.length_a   1.000
_cell.length_b   1.000
_cell.length_c   1.000
_cell.angle_alpha   90.00
_cell.angle_beta   90.00
_cell.angle_gamma   90.00
#
_symmetry.space_group_name_H-M   'P 1'
#
loop_
_entity.id
_entity.type
_entity.pdbx_description
1 polymer ?
#
loop_
_entity_poly.entity_id
_entity_poly.type
_entity_poly.pdbx_seq_one_letter_code
_entity_poly.pdbx_strand_id
1 'polypeptide(L)'
;MKLSTIIKLFFASFIISGCNLEELPEATTTKGPIFESENGLILYTNSFYNIINGKNLHRADAMSDYLCRNGSPAFITPGNFSPDVSSGWGWSDLRNINYFLENCNNPKLPVATRNNYIGIARFFRAWFYFEKVKRFGDVPWIGKTLNVDDKDILFKGRDSRKLIIDSIIADLDFAANNIIIKAENSRSLVTKNIALAYKARVCLHEGTFRKYHTQLGLTSTVPDLLNQAAEASKKVMNEGTYKLYDGAGIDKSYRQVFINPSPISSEVLFSAVCDLALNNLNDANWYWTSGTYGDKASFIRSFINTYLKLDGTPFTNDPNYKTMLFKEEVKGRDKRLQQTIRLGDYKRINNGILEAAPPLFSYTFSGYQPIKWALDDMYYDTRDLNINSVSIIRYAEILLIFAEAKAELGTLTDAEWAATVGLLRKRAGITGGLTTKPTNVDPYLKSTYFPEINDPVLLEIRRERGIELCLEGFRFDDIIRWKKGNLMEMEWNGMYVPALDVPMDLNEDGKLDVAFYKKLPTKVPGVTYVEVSPTVSGKPNAQLLSNGDFGELTWLNNIKRKFDEKHYYYPIPRADIITNPNLKQNPGW
;
A
#
# COMPACT_ATOMS: atom_id res chain seq x y z
N MET A 1 -71.38 57.91 2.38
CA MET A 1 -70.50 56.71 2.35
C MET A 1 -69.94 56.51 3.77
N LYS A 2 -70.23 55.39 4.39
CA LYS A 2 -69.86 55.20 5.81
C LYS A 2 -68.38 54.84 5.89
N LEU A 3 -67.67 55.43 6.87
CA LEU A 3 -66.28 55.28 7.17
C LEU A 3 -65.77 53.80 7.18
N SER A 4 -66.68 52.86 7.46
CA SER A 4 -66.42 51.40 7.46
C SER A 4 -66.13 50.78 6.11
N THR A 5 -66.51 51.44 5.01
CA THR A 5 -66.27 50.93 3.64
C THR A 5 -64.93 51.34 3.09
N ILE A 6 -64.36 52.47 3.55
CA ILE A 6 -63.05 52.95 3.20
C ILE A 6 -61.97 52.10 3.90
N ILE A 7 -62.19 51.66 5.16
CA ILE A 7 -61.30 50.80 5.89
C ILE A 7 -61.23 49.37 5.30
N LYS A 8 -62.33 48.88 4.73
CA LYS A 8 -62.29 47.57 4.06
C LYS A 8 -61.60 47.58 2.71
N LEU A 9 -61.61 48.72 1.98
CA LEU A 9 -60.86 48.86 0.72
C LEU A 9 -59.32 49.04 1.01
N PHE A 10 -58.93 49.65 2.12
CA PHE A 10 -57.51 49.80 2.48
C PHE A 10 -56.89 48.46 2.98
N PHE A 11 -57.69 47.56 3.53
CA PHE A 11 -57.23 46.23 3.97
C PHE A 11 -57.17 45.22 2.82
N ALA A 12 -57.86 45.43 1.71
CA ALA A 12 -57.83 44.56 0.52
C ALA A 12 -56.65 44.87 -0.42
N SER A 13 -56.01 46.03 -0.30
CA SER A 13 -54.86 46.43 -1.13
C SER A 13 -53.49 45.99 -0.58
N PHE A 14 -53.43 45.36 0.60
CA PHE A 14 -52.17 44.91 1.24
C PHE A 14 -51.89 43.41 1.10
N ILE A 15 -52.69 42.67 0.31
CA ILE A 15 -52.53 41.20 0.19
C ILE A 15 -51.96 40.76 -1.17
N ILE A 16 -51.45 41.69 -2.02
CA ILE A 16 -50.86 41.32 -3.30
C ILE A 16 -49.43 41.92 -3.41
N SER A 17 -48.65 41.76 -2.38
CA SER A 17 -47.21 41.71 -2.51
C SER A 17 -46.76 40.32 -2.00
N GLY A 18 -46.99 39.34 -2.87
CA GLY A 18 -46.36 38.04 -2.71
C GLY A 18 -44.86 38.24 -2.82
N CYS A 19 -44.20 38.33 -1.67
CA CYS A 19 -42.76 38.06 -1.62
C CYS A 19 -42.57 36.65 -2.18
N ASN A 20 -41.89 36.51 -3.29
CA ASN A 20 -41.17 35.29 -3.60
C ASN A 20 -40.08 35.13 -2.51
N LEU A 21 -40.48 34.55 -1.39
CA LEU A 21 -39.54 34.01 -0.42
C LEU A 21 -39.09 32.64 -0.95
N GLU A 22 -38.25 32.63 -1.95
CA GLU A 22 -37.26 31.58 -2.08
C GLU A 22 -36.17 31.85 -1.03
N GLU A 23 -36.49 31.78 0.24
CA GLU A 23 -35.49 31.57 1.28
C GLU A 23 -34.95 30.14 1.11
N LEU A 24 -33.85 30.04 0.37
CA LEU A 24 -33.00 28.87 0.45
C LEU A 24 -32.56 28.74 1.91
N PRO A 25 -32.67 27.56 2.55
CA PRO A 25 -32.23 27.37 3.92
C PRO A 25 -30.78 27.90 4.08
N GLU A 26 -30.51 28.75 5.05
CA GLU A 26 -29.16 29.31 5.31
C GLU A 26 -28.06 28.24 5.45
N ALA A 27 -28.43 26.98 5.70
CA ALA A 27 -27.53 25.82 5.78
C ALA A 27 -27.21 25.16 4.42
N THR A 28 -27.86 25.57 3.31
CA THR A 28 -27.54 25.03 1.97
C THR A 28 -26.55 25.95 1.29
N THR A 29 -25.27 25.57 1.25
CA THR A 29 -24.25 26.26 0.46
C THR A 29 -24.69 26.25 -1.00
N THR A 30 -25.13 27.41 -1.51
CA THR A 30 -25.56 27.55 -2.90
C THR A 30 -24.40 27.31 -3.85
N LYS A 31 -24.65 26.82 -5.08
CA LYS A 31 -23.61 26.55 -6.09
C LYS A 31 -22.71 27.79 -6.37
N GLY A 32 -23.27 29.01 -6.28
CA GLY A 32 -22.57 30.25 -6.57
C GLY A 32 -21.27 30.42 -5.78
N PRO A 33 -21.28 30.48 -4.45
CA PRO A 33 -20.09 30.73 -3.65
C PRO A 33 -18.94 29.72 -3.87
N ILE A 34 -19.28 28.49 -4.23
CA ILE A 34 -18.29 27.43 -4.45
C ILE A 34 -17.62 27.56 -5.82
N PHE A 35 -18.42 27.67 -6.89
CA PHE A 35 -17.91 27.60 -8.26
C PHE A 35 -17.62 28.96 -8.90
N GLU A 36 -17.81 30.06 -8.17
CA GLU A 36 -17.53 31.42 -8.64
C GLU A 36 -16.15 31.96 -8.19
N SER A 37 -15.46 31.27 -7.29
CA SER A 37 -14.15 31.69 -6.78
C SER A 37 -13.16 30.54 -6.75
N GLU A 38 -11.87 30.87 -6.91
CA GLU A 38 -10.80 29.89 -6.78
C GLU A 38 -10.76 29.25 -5.38
N ASN A 39 -11.00 30.04 -4.33
CA ASN A 39 -11.05 29.54 -2.96
C ASN A 39 -12.15 28.48 -2.78
N GLY A 40 -13.32 28.69 -3.40
CA GLY A 40 -14.38 27.70 -3.40
C GLY A 40 -13.97 26.39 -4.10
N LEU A 41 -13.22 26.47 -5.22
CA LEU A 41 -12.68 25.29 -5.90
C LEU A 41 -11.66 24.56 -5.04
N ILE A 42 -10.79 25.27 -4.30
CA ILE A 42 -9.84 24.70 -3.34
C ILE A 42 -10.59 23.92 -2.26
N LEU A 43 -11.54 24.56 -1.59
CA LEU A 43 -12.31 23.95 -0.52
C LEU A 43 -13.05 22.69 -0.98
N TYR A 44 -13.65 22.74 -2.18
CA TYR A 44 -14.34 21.58 -2.71
C TYR A 44 -13.39 20.44 -3.04
N THR A 45 -12.30 20.71 -3.75
CA THR A 45 -11.33 19.67 -4.15
C THR A 45 -10.61 19.06 -2.95
N ASN A 46 -10.51 19.76 -1.82
CA ASN A 46 -9.98 19.20 -0.58
C ASN A 46 -10.84 18.02 -0.05
N SER A 47 -12.15 18.00 -0.35
CA SER A 47 -13.01 16.87 0.04
C SER A 47 -12.62 15.54 -0.63
N PHE A 48 -11.95 15.59 -1.80
CA PHE A 48 -11.57 14.38 -2.54
C PHE A 48 -10.45 13.59 -1.87
N TYR A 49 -9.62 14.23 -1.02
CA TYR A 49 -8.53 13.55 -0.32
C TYR A 49 -9.01 12.45 0.63
N ASN A 50 -10.29 12.50 1.06
CA ASN A 50 -10.91 11.43 1.85
C ASN A 50 -10.99 10.07 1.11
N ILE A 51 -10.88 10.07 -0.23
CA ILE A 51 -10.86 8.86 -1.06
C ILE A 51 -9.61 8.02 -0.78
N ILE A 52 -8.52 8.69 -0.38
CA ILE A 52 -7.23 8.04 -0.13
C ILE A 52 -7.13 7.68 1.35
N ASN A 53 -7.15 6.39 1.65
CA ASN A 53 -6.94 5.89 3.02
C ASN A 53 -5.44 5.83 3.38
N GLY A 54 -4.74 6.96 3.17
CA GLY A 54 -3.28 7.02 3.29
C GLY A 54 -2.75 6.68 4.68
N LYS A 55 -3.45 7.10 5.75
CA LYS A 55 -3.02 6.84 7.14
C LYS A 55 -2.89 5.34 7.48
N ASN A 56 -3.66 4.49 6.84
CA ASN A 56 -3.65 3.04 7.06
C ASN A 56 -2.77 2.27 6.09
N LEU A 57 -2.03 2.95 5.23
CA LEU A 57 -1.19 2.30 4.21
C LEU A 57 -0.13 1.37 4.82
N HIS A 58 0.41 1.71 5.99
CA HIS A 58 1.35 0.86 6.72
C HIS A 58 0.79 -0.54 7.06
N ARG A 59 -0.53 -0.74 7.00
CA ARG A 59 -1.20 -2.04 7.22
C ARG A 59 -1.56 -2.76 5.91
N ALA A 60 -1.44 -2.12 4.76
CA ALA A 60 -2.00 -2.62 3.51
C ALA A 60 -1.37 -3.96 3.07
N ASP A 61 -0.12 -4.21 3.42
CA ASP A 61 0.55 -5.48 3.15
C ASP A 61 0.24 -6.60 4.16
N ALA A 62 -0.73 -6.41 5.06
CA ALA A 62 -1.20 -7.48 5.95
C ALA A 62 -1.68 -8.73 5.18
N MET A 63 -2.10 -8.57 3.90
CA MET A 63 -2.34 -9.66 2.97
C MET A 63 -1.22 -9.70 1.92
N SER A 64 -0.11 -10.36 2.26
CA SER A 64 1.06 -10.55 1.41
C SER A 64 1.66 -11.94 1.64
N ASP A 65 2.52 -12.36 0.73
CA ASP A 65 3.25 -13.62 0.80
C ASP A 65 4.41 -13.62 1.79
N TYR A 66 4.79 -12.46 2.32
CA TYR A 66 5.97 -12.30 3.16
C TYR A 66 5.66 -12.06 4.66
N LEU A 67 4.40 -11.96 5.03
CA LEU A 67 3.99 -11.77 6.42
C LEU A 67 3.16 -12.94 6.96
N CYS A 68 3.54 -13.43 8.12
CA CYS A 68 2.63 -14.18 9.00
C CYS A 68 1.94 -13.22 9.99
N ARG A 69 0.75 -13.59 10.44
CA ARG A 69 -0.09 -12.74 11.28
C ARG A 69 -0.97 -13.58 12.23
N ASN A 70 -1.68 -12.94 13.13
CA ASN A 70 -2.46 -13.62 14.17
C ASN A 70 -3.51 -14.62 13.64
N GLY A 71 -4.02 -14.42 12.42
CA GLY A 71 -4.98 -15.32 11.78
C GLY A 71 -4.72 -15.45 10.29
N SER A 72 -5.15 -16.56 9.69
CA SER A 72 -5.12 -16.72 8.23
C SER A 72 -6.12 -15.76 7.58
N PRO A 73 -5.74 -15.05 6.49
CA PRO A 73 -6.64 -14.15 5.78
C PRO A 73 -7.88 -14.88 5.27
N ALA A 74 -9.08 -14.40 5.64
CA ALA A 74 -10.35 -15.04 5.24
C ALA A 74 -10.46 -15.19 3.72
N PHE A 75 -9.95 -14.25 2.95
CA PHE A 75 -10.00 -14.24 1.48
C PHE A 75 -9.39 -15.48 0.84
N ILE A 76 -8.34 -16.06 1.43
CA ILE A 76 -7.62 -17.24 0.92
C ILE A 76 -7.78 -18.48 1.83
N THR A 77 -8.57 -18.37 2.89
CA THR A 77 -8.93 -19.52 3.73
C THR A 77 -10.19 -20.16 3.19
N PRO A 78 -10.16 -21.43 2.73
CA PRO A 78 -11.31 -22.06 2.11
C PRO A 78 -12.58 -21.98 2.97
N GLY A 79 -13.67 -21.52 2.36
CA GLY A 79 -14.98 -21.38 3.02
C GLY A 79 -15.20 -20.10 3.83
N ASN A 80 -14.18 -19.25 4.01
CA ASN A 80 -14.28 -18.07 4.88
C ASN A 80 -14.61 -16.76 4.13
N PHE A 81 -14.66 -16.78 2.81
CA PHE A 81 -14.98 -15.60 2.00
C PHE A 81 -15.99 -15.90 0.90
N SER A 82 -16.97 -15.01 0.72
CA SER A 82 -18.05 -15.15 -0.26
C SER A 82 -18.56 -13.77 -0.71
N PRO A 83 -19.43 -13.70 -1.74
CA PRO A 83 -20.12 -12.46 -2.12
C PRO A 83 -20.92 -11.79 -0.99
N ASP A 84 -21.35 -12.55 0.02
CA ASP A 84 -22.14 -12.03 1.15
C ASP A 84 -21.30 -11.18 2.11
N VAL A 85 -20.00 -11.44 2.20
CA VAL A 85 -19.07 -10.68 3.05
C VAL A 85 -18.18 -9.72 2.25
N SER A 86 -18.34 -9.68 0.93
CA SER A 86 -17.61 -8.74 0.06
C SER A 86 -18.09 -7.31 0.28
N SER A 87 -17.22 -6.36 0.00
CA SER A 87 -17.47 -4.93 0.19
C SER A 87 -16.71 -4.10 -0.84
N GLY A 88 -16.88 -2.78 -0.79
CA GLY A 88 -16.09 -1.86 -1.62
C GLY A 88 -16.77 -1.46 -2.94
N TRP A 89 -18.04 -1.79 -3.18
CA TRP A 89 -18.81 -1.42 -4.38
C TRP A 89 -19.44 -0.02 -4.32
N GLY A 90 -19.21 0.76 -3.26
CA GLY A 90 -19.80 2.10 -3.10
C GLY A 90 -19.32 3.10 -4.18
N TRP A 91 -20.20 4.06 -4.58
CA TRP A 91 -20.01 5.01 -5.68
C TRP A 91 -20.19 6.48 -5.28
N SER A 92 -20.38 6.78 -4.00
CA SER A 92 -20.61 8.12 -3.46
C SER A 92 -19.51 9.11 -3.81
N ASP A 93 -18.23 8.67 -3.67
CA ASP A 93 -17.08 9.51 -3.95
C ASP A 93 -17.01 9.91 -5.43
N LEU A 94 -17.33 8.98 -6.34
CA LEU A 94 -17.42 9.26 -7.77
C LEU A 94 -18.52 10.29 -8.07
N ARG A 95 -19.68 10.18 -7.41
CA ARG A 95 -20.76 11.17 -7.57
C ARG A 95 -20.28 12.57 -7.19
N ASN A 96 -19.56 12.69 -6.06
CA ASN A 96 -18.98 13.95 -5.61
C ASN A 96 -18.00 14.55 -6.64
N ILE A 97 -17.11 13.71 -7.20
CA ILE A 97 -16.16 14.14 -8.23
C ILE A 97 -16.90 14.57 -9.50
N ASN A 98 -17.85 13.78 -10.00
CA ASN A 98 -18.58 14.10 -11.22
C ASN A 98 -19.39 15.40 -11.07
N TYR A 99 -20.01 15.61 -9.90
CA TYR A 99 -20.70 16.86 -9.61
C TYR A 99 -19.77 18.07 -9.71
N PHE A 100 -18.55 17.97 -9.19
CA PHE A 100 -17.54 19.02 -9.35
C PHE A 100 -17.20 19.26 -10.84
N LEU A 101 -16.93 18.19 -11.59
CA LEU A 101 -16.55 18.28 -13.00
C LEU A 101 -17.64 18.93 -13.86
N GLU A 102 -18.92 18.68 -13.57
CA GLU A 102 -20.05 19.29 -14.28
C GLU A 102 -20.24 20.78 -13.96
N ASN A 103 -19.87 21.20 -12.73
CA ASN A 103 -20.12 22.57 -12.27
C ASN A 103 -18.89 23.49 -12.32
N CYS A 104 -17.68 22.95 -12.53
CA CYS A 104 -16.43 23.75 -12.63
C CYS A 104 -16.28 24.36 -14.04
N ASN A 105 -17.27 25.13 -14.48
CA ASN A 105 -17.36 25.69 -15.83
C ASN A 105 -17.62 27.20 -15.87
N ASN A 106 -17.57 27.91 -14.72
CA ASN A 106 -17.89 29.32 -14.62
C ASN A 106 -16.91 30.17 -15.48
N PRO A 107 -17.42 30.95 -16.46
CA PRO A 107 -16.58 31.74 -17.36
C PRO A 107 -15.88 32.93 -16.67
N LYS A 108 -16.32 33.34 -15.47
CA LYS A 108 -15.65 34.37 -14.67
C LYS A 108 -14.26 33.97 -14.20
N LEU A 109 -14.02 32.64 -14.07
CA LEU A 109 -12.69 32.12 -13.69
C LEU A 109 -11.82 31.88 -14.92
N PRO A 110 -10.50 32.20 -14.86
CA PRO A 110 -9.58 31.90 -15.94
C PRO A 110 -9.60 30.41 -16.32
N VAL A 111 -9.47 30.12 -17.60
CA VAL A 111 -9.46 28.72 -18.11
C VAL A 111 -8.35 27.90 -17.44
N ALA A 112 -7.16 28.47 -17.25
CA ALA A 112 -6.04 27.80 -16.59
C ALA A 112 -6.38 27.43 -15.14
N THR A 113 -7.02 28.31 -14.38
CA THR A 113 -7.48 28.04 -13.01
C THR A 113 -8.50 26.90 -13.00
N ARG A 114 -9.54 26.99 -13.85
CA ARG A 114 -10.53 25.90 -13.94
C ARG A 114 -9.88 24.56 -14.30
N ASN A 115 -9.03 24.55 -15.32
CA ASN A 115 -8.35 23.32 -15.75
C ASN A 115 -7.42 22.73 -14.68
N ASN A 116 -6.81 23.56 -13.84
CA ASN A 116 -6.03 23.10 -12.68
C ASN A 116 -6.89 22.25 -11.73
N TYR A 117 -8.06 22.77 -11.31
CA TYR A 117 -8.95 22.06 -10.38
C TYR A 117 -9.71 20.90 -11.05
N ILE A 118 -10.06 21.01 -12.33
CA ILE A 118 -10.55 19.88 -13.13
C ILE A 118 -9.48 18.79 -13.20
N GLY A 119 -8.20 19.14 -13.35
CA GLY A 119 -7.08 18.20 -13.31
C GLY A 119 -7.00 17.45 -11.99
N ILE A 120 -7.13 18.16 -10.85
CA ILE A 120 -7.17 17.54 -9.52
C ILE A 120 -8.38 16.58 -9.41
N ALA A 121 -9.58 16.99 -9.83
CA ALA A 121 -10.76 16.15 -9.79
C ALA A 121 -10.62 14.90 -10.66
N ARG A 122 -10.04 15.02 -11.88
CA ARG A 122 -9.76 13.90 -12.77
C ARG A 122 -8.71 12.94 -12.18
N PHE A 123 -7.70 13.47 -11.47
CA PHE A 123 -6.75 12.62 -10.73
C PHE A 123 -7.48 11.73 -9.72
N PHE A 124 -8.41 12.30 -8.91
CA PHE A 124 -9.16 11.53 -7.94
C PHE A 124 -10.17 10.58 -8.59
N ARG A 125 -10.74 10.92 -9.76
CA ARG A 125 -11.57 9.99 -10.53
C ARG A 125 -10.75 8.80 -11.04
N ALA A 126 -9.56 9.06 -11.54
CA ALA A 126 -8.61 8.00 -11.95
C ALA A 126 -8.21 7.11 -10.77
N TRP A 127 -7.93 7.70 -9.60
CA TRP A 127 -7.64 6.95 -8.38
C TRP A 127 -8.82 6.06 -7.99
N PHE A 128 -10.03 6.61 -7.91
CA PHE A 128 -11.23 5.87 -7.58
C PHE A 128 -11.46 4.67 -8.50
N TYR A 129 -11.39 4.89 -9.81
CA TYR A 129 -11.61 3.82 -10.78
C TYR A 129 -10.50 2.79 -10.78
N PHE A 130 -9.24 3.17 -10.56
CA PHE A 130 -8.16 2.20 -10.50
C PHE A 130 -8.30 1.25 -9.32
N GLU A 131 -8.71 1.75 -8.14
CA GLU A 131 -9.02 0.88 -6.99
C GLU A 131 -10.17 -0.08 -7.29
N LYS A 132 -11.22 0.39 -7.99
CA LYS A 132 -12.32 -0.48 -8.43
C LYS A 132 -11.87 -1.56 -9.41
N VAL A 133 -11.07 -1.20 -10.42
CA VAL A 133 -10.58 -2.14 -11.44
C VAL A 133 -9.63 -3.18 -10.84
N LYS A 134 -8.73 -2.78 -9.96
CA LYS A 134 -7.87 -3.74 -9.24
C LYS A 134 -8.70 -4.76 -8.47
N ARG A 135 -9.75 -4.31 -7.80
CA ARG A 135 -10.57 -5.15 -6.93
C ARG A 135 -11.56 -6.03 -7.70
N PHE A 136 -12.29 -5.48 -8.67
CA PHE A 136 -13.43 -6.14 -9.30
C PHE A 136 -13.25 -6.48 -10.78
N GLY A 137 -12.20 -6.02 -11.43
CA GLY A 137 -12.02 -6.14 -12.87
C GLY A 137 -12.89 -5.14 -13.63
N ASP A 138 -13.81 -5.65 -14.45
CA ASP A 138 -14.76 -4.82 -15.18
C ASP A 138 -15.71 -4.10 -14.21
N VAL A 139 -15.98 -2.81 -14.45
CA VAL A 139 -16.87 -1.98 -13.64
C VAL A 139 -17.61 -0.97 -14.54
N PRO A 140 -18.80 -0.47 -14.16
CA PRO A 140 -19.48 0.53 -14.97
C PRO A 140 -18.73 1.87 -14.97
N TRP A 141 -18.48 2.44 -16.16
CA TRP A 141 -17.98 3.80 -16.30
C TRP A 141 -19.15 4.78 -16.21
N ILE A 142 -19.09 5.67 -15.22
CA ILE A 142 -20.09 6.70 -14.97
C ILE A 142 -19.37 8.06 -14.99
N GLY A 143 -19.57 8.82 -16.07
CA GLY A 143 -18.90 10.10 -16.31
C GLY A 143 -19.71 11.34 -15.92
N LYS A 144 -20.90 11.15 -15.32
CA LYS A 144 -21.80 12.24 -14.91
C LYS A 144 -22.43 11.99 -13.55
N THR A 145 -23.01 13.04 -12.98
CA THR A 145 -23.87 12.92 -11.80
C THR A 145 -25.21 12.28 -12.20
N LEU A 146 -25.60 11.22 -11.51
CA LEU A 146 -26.84 10.50 -11.83
C LEU A 146 -28.00 10.99 -10.96
N ASN A 147 -29.17 11.10 -11.57
CA ASN A 147 -30.46 11.30 -10.93
C ASN A 147 -31.25 9.98 -10.91
N VAL A 148 -32.33 9.94 -10.15
CA VAL A 148 -33.19 8.75 -10.01
C VAL A 148 -33.83 8.30 -11.34
N ASP A 149 -33.94 9.21 -12.31
CA ASP A 149 -34.52 8.95 -13.64
C ASP A 149 -33.49 8.43 -14.65
N ASP A 150 -32.17 8.47 -14.34
CA ASP A 150 -31.11 7.94 -15.19
C ASP A 150 -31.01 6.40 -15.13
N LYS A 151 -32.18 5.71 -15.23
CA LYS A 151 -32.30 4.26 -14.99
C LYS A 151 -31.38 3.42 -15.88
N ASP A 152 -31.20 3.81 -17.13
CA ASP A 152 -30.37 3.09 -18.10
C ASP A 152 -28.89 3.06 -17.66
N ILE A 153 -28.42 4.10 -16.95
CA ILE A 153 -27.05 4.16 -16.43
C ILE A 153 -26.97 3.56 -15.02
N LEU A 154 -27.98 3.82 -14.18
CA LEU A 154 -28.06 3.27 -12.83
C LEU A 154 -28.05 1.74 -12.83
N PHE A 155 -28.72 1.13 -13.82
CA PHE A 155 -28.83 -0.31 -13.96
C PHE A 155 -27.98 -0.89 -15.10
N LYS A 156 -27.01 -0.13 -15.65
CA LYS A 156 -26.11 -0.68 -16.67
C LYS A 156 -25.24 -1.81 -16.12
N GLY A 157 -24.80 -2.68 -17.01
CA GLY A 157 -23.80 -3.69 -16.71
C GLY A 157 -22.40 -3.09 -16.55
N ARG A 158 -21.41 -3.95 -16.42
CA ARG A 158 -20.00 -3.58 -16.31
C ARG A 158 -19.40 -3.27 -17.68
N ASP A 159 -18.67 -2.19 -17.78
CA ASP A 159 -17.82 -1.87 -18.94
C ASP A 159 -16.49 -2.63 -18.84
N SER A 160 -15.86 -2.89 -20.00
CA SER A 160 -14.63 -3.65 -20.05
C SER A 160 -13.47 -2.95 -19.33
N ARG A 161 -12.61 -3.73 -18.68
CA ARG A 161 -11.36 -3.26 -18.06
C ARG A 161 -10.57 -2.34 -18.99
N LYS A 162 -10.50 -2.68 -20.30
CA LYS A 162 -9.80 -1.85 -21.29
C LYS A 162 -10.36 -0.43 -21.35
N LEU A 163 -11.68 -0.29 -21.48
CA LEU A 163 -12.33 1.04 -21.53
C LEU A 163 -12.06 1.84 -20.27
N ILE A 164 -12.17 1.21 -19.10
CA ILE A 164 -11.94 1.89 -17.83
C ILE A 164 -10.48 2.36 -17.71
N ILE A 165 -9.52 1.52 -18.04
CA ILE A 165 -8.09 1.88 -17.98
C ILE A 165 -7.75 2.98 -18.99
N ASP A 166 -8.27 2.92 -20.21
CA ASP A 166 -8.08 3.98 -21.21
C ASP A 166 -8.62 5.33 -20.69
N SER A 167 -9.78 5.30 -20.01
CA SER A 167 -10.38 6.48 -19.39
C SER A 167 -9.56 7.00 -18.20
N ILE A 168 -9.02 6.12 -17.37
CA ILE A 168 -8.11 6.46 -16.26
C ILE A 168 -6.85 7.17 -16.81
N ILE A 169 -6.24 6.62 -17.86
CA ILE A 169 -5.04 7.20 -18.48
C ILE A 169 -5.35 8.59 -19.06
N ALA A 170 -6.48 8.75 -19.74
CA ALA A 170 -6.92 10.04 -20.26
C ALA A 170 -7.16 11.07 -19.15
N ASP A 171 -7.69 10.67 -18.00
CA ASP A 171 -7.86 11.53 -16.83
C ASP A 171 -6.50 11.94 -16.22
N LEU A 172 -5.54 11.01 -16.14
CA LEU A 172 -4.20 11.29 -15.62
C LEU A 172 -3.37 12.14 -16.59
N ASP A 173 -3.54 11.97 -17.89
CA ASP A 173 -2.91 12.83 -18.91
C ASP A 173 -3.44 14.25 -18.82
N PHE A 174 -4.74 14.42 -18.66
CA PHE A 174 -5.32 15.74 -18.44
C PHE A 174 -4.78 16.39 -17.15
N ALA A 175 -4.73 15.62 -16.05
CA ALA A 175 -4.19 16.07 -14.77
C ALA A 175 -2.72 16.51 -14.90
N ALA A 176 -1.86 15.66 -15.49
CA ALA A 176 -0.44 15.96 -15.70
C ALA A 176 -0.19 17.20 -16.60
N ASN A 177 -1.10 17.48 -17.53
CA ASN A 177 -0.96 18.64 -18.43
C ASN A 177 -1.52 19.93 -17.87
N ASN A 178 -2.49 19.89 -16.95
CA ASN A 178 -3.23 21.06 -16.50
C ASN A 178 -3.00 21.45 -15.03
N ILE A 179 -2.53 20.53 -14.17
CA ILE A 179 -2.15 20.91 -12.80
C ILE A 179 -0.92 21.81 -12.85
N ILE A 180 -1.03 22.99 -12.26
CA ILE A 180 -0.02 24.05 -12.34
C ILE A 180 1.15 23.75 -11.40
N ILE A 181 0.87 23.30 -10.17
CA ILE A 181 1.90 23.05 -9.15
C ILE A 181 2.65 21.76 -9.49
N LYS A 182 3.97 21.86 -9.66
CA LYS A 182 4.84 20.70 -9.94
C LYS A 182 5.17 19.92 -8.67
N ALA A 183 5.48 20.61 -7.58
CA ALA A 183 5.77 20.08 -6.26
C ALA A 183 5.39 21.12 -5.18
N GLU A 184 5.06 20.65 -3.98
CA GLU A 184 4.80 21.52 -2.82
C GLU A 184 5.46 20.92 -1.57
N ASN A 185 5.72 21.75 -0.55
CA ASN A 185 6.59 21.37 0.56
C ASN A 185 5.92 20.44 1.59
N SER A 186 4.61 20.54 1.78
CA SER A 186 3.90 19.68 2.74
C SER A 186 3.77 18.23 2.27
N ARG A 187 3.91 18.00 0.96
CA ARG A 187 3.69 16.68 0.32
C ARG A 187 2.28 16.12 0.54
N SER A 188 1.31 16.98 0.81
CA SER A 188 -0.09 16.60 1.07
C SER A 188 -1.05 16.94 -0.08
N LEU A 189 -0.63 17.73 -1.06
CA LEU A 189 -1.47 18.15 -2.17
C LEU A 189 -1.09 17.46 -3.47
N VAL A 190 -2.09 17.15 -4.29
CA VAL A 190 -1.88 16.58 -5.63
C VAL A 190 -1.20 17.62 -6.54
N THR A 191 -0.09 17.22 -7.15
CA THR A 191 0.72 18.02 -8.03
C THR A 191 0.87 17.37 -9.41
N LYS A 192 1.42 18.09 -10.38
CA LYS A 192 1.75 17.53 -11.70
C LYS A 192 2.61 16.27 -11.61
N ASN A 193 3.64 16.28 -10.77
CA ASN A 193 4.54 15.14 -10.62
C ASN A 193 3.84 13.93 -9.97
N ILE A 194 2.88 14.16 -9.06
CA ILE A 194 2.05 13.09 -8.49
C ILE A 194 1.15 12.48 -9.56
N ALA A 195 0.55 13.30 -10.44
CA ALA A 195 -0.26 12.79 -11.55
C ALA A 195 0.57 11.91 -12.51
N LEU A 196 1.80 12.33 -12.85
CA LEU A 196 2.75 11.53 -13.65
C LEU A 196 3.16 10.24 -12.94
N ALA A 197 3.50 10.32 -11.65
CA ALA A 197 3.87 9.17 -10.84
C ALA A 197 2.74 8.13 -10.74
N TYR A 198 1.52 8.61 -10.54
CA TYR A 198 0.36 7.73 -10.48
C TYR A 198 0.01 7.12 -11.85
N LYS A 199 0.16 7.89 -12.95
CA LYS A 199 0.08 7.35 -14.30
C LYS A 199 1.09 6.23 -14.52
N ALA A 200 2.34 6.41 -14.10
CA ALA A 200 3.37 5.39 -14.20
C ALA A 200 2.98 4.11 -13.43
N ARG A 201 2.45 4.25 -12.20
CA ARG A 201 1.94 3.12 -11.39
C ARG A 201 0.81 2.37 -12.09
N VAL A 202 -0.19 3.09 -12.60
CA VAL A 202 -1.34 2.50 -13.33
C VAL A 202 -0.87 1.76 -14.58
N CYS A 203 -0.02 2.38 -15.39
CA CYS A 203 0.45 1.81 -16.64
C CYS A 203 1.36 0.58 -16.42
N LEU A 204 2.25 0.59 -15.40
CA LEU A 204 3.03 -0.60 -15.05
C LEU A 204 2.14 -1.74 -14.58
N HIS A 205 1.21 -1.43 -13.64
CA HIS A 205 0.29 -2.44 -13.12
C HIS A 205 -0.50 -3.09 -14.25
N GLU A 206 -1.14 -2.29 -15.08
CA GLU A 206 -1.99 -2.79 -16.15
C GLU A 206 -1.20 -3.48 -17.26
N GLY A 207 -0.05 -2.93 -17.65
CA GLY A 207 0.84 -3.54 -18.65
C GLY A 207 1.28 -4.94 -18.23
N THR A 208 1.75 -5.10 -17.00
CA THR A 208 2.15 -6.40 -16.47
C THR A 208 0.95 -7.31 -16.21
N PHE A 209 -0.18 -6.77 -15.72
CA PHE A 209 -1.40 -7.54 -15.56
C PHE A 209 -1.84 -8.16 -16.90
N ARG A 210 -1.91 -7.40 -17.98
CA ARG A 210 -2.27 -7.91 -19.33
C ARG A 210 -1.23 -8.87 -19.88
N LYS A 211 0.05 -8.68 -19.56
CA LYS A 211 1.14 -9.59 -20.00
C LYS A 211 0.97 -10.98 -19.42
N TYR A 212 0.65 -11.08 -18.13
CA TYR A 212 0.58 -12.36 -17.43
C TYR A 212 -0.83 -12.98 -17.38
N HIS A 213 -1.88 -12.17 -17.57
CA HIS A 213 -3.28 -12.63 -17.64
C HIS A 213 -3.75 -12.74 -19.10
N THR A 214 -3.10 -13.62 -19.87
CA THR A 214 -3.29 -13.76 -21.33
C THR A 214 -4.72 -14.10 -21.75
N GLN A 215 -5.51 -14.70 -20.85
CA GLN A 215 -6.93 -15.01 -21.06
C GLN A 215 -7.81 -13.77 -21.33
N LEU A 216 -7.31 -12.57 -21.03
CA LEU A 216 -8.02 -11.32 -21.32
C LEU A 216 -7.99 -10.94 -22.81
N GLY A 217 -7.10 -11.53 -23.62
CA GLY A 217 -6.93 -11.17 -25.03
C GLY A 217 -6.38 -9.77 -25.29
N LEU A 218 -5.70 -9.15 -24.30
CA LEU A 218 -5.22 -7.76 -24.36
C LEU A 218 -3.68 -7.65 -24.45
N THR A 219 -2.99 -8.73 -24.76
CA THR A 219 -1.51 -8.76 -24.81
C THR A 219 -0.90 -7.82 -25.85
N SER A 220 -1.61 -7.53 -26.95
CA SER A 220 -1.17 -6.56 -27.97
C SER A 220 -1.03 -5.13 -27.46
N THR A 221 -1.68 -4.79 -26.36
CA THR A 221 -1.63 -3.45 -25.73
C THR A 221 -0.52 -3.31 -24.66
N VAL A 222 0.18 -4.40 -24.34
CA VAL A 222 1.21 -4.43 -23.28
C VAL A 222 2.38 -3.49 -23.57
N PRO A 223 2.98 -3.49 -24.78
CA PRO A 223 4.13 -2.62 -25.05
C PRO A 223 3.82 -1.14 -24.88
N ASP A 224 2.63 -0.70 -25.32
CA ASP A 224 2.21 0.70 -25.17
C ASP A 224 2.09 1.11 -23.70
N LEU A 225 1.44 0.30 -22.87
CA LEU A 225 1.30 0.56 -21.43
C LEU A 225 2.64 0.61 -20.71
N LEU A 226 3.54 -0.33 -21.00
CA LEU A 226 4.87 -0.36 -20.39
C LEU A 226 5.74 0.83 -20.83
N ASN A 227 5.65 1.24 -22.11
CA ASN A 227 6.30 2.46 -22.60
C ASN A 227 5.75 3.70 -21.87
N GLN A 228 4.43 3.83 -21.74
CA GLN A 228 3.82 4.94 -20.99
C GLN A 228 4.27 4.96 -19.53
N ALA A 229 4.41 3.79 -18.87
CA ALA A 229 4.94 3.69 -17.52
C ALA A 229 6.38 4.21 -17.43
N ALA A 230 7.25 3.77 -18.36
CA ALA A 230 8.64 4.21 -18.42
C ALA A 230 8.76 5.72 -18.70
N GLU A 231 8.00 6.25 -19.67
CA GLU A 231 8.01 7.66 -20.04
C GLU A 231 7.51 8.56 -18.89
N ALA A 232 6.42 8.19 -18.24
CA ALA A 232 5.89 8.97 -17.12
C ALA A 232 6.87 8.98 -15.95
N SER A 233 7.49 7.83 -15.61
CA SER A 233 8.55 7.74 -14.61
C SER A 233 9.76 8.60 -14.99
N LYS A 234 10.22 8.52 -16.24
CA LYS A 234 11.37 9.29 -16.74
C LYS A 234 11.13 10.80 -16.66
N LYS A 235 9.89 11.27 -16.91
CA LYS A 235 9.54 12.69 -16.75
C LYS A 235 9.74 13.14 -15.29
N VAL A 236 9.30 12.35 -14.30
CA VAL A 236 9.51 12.66 -12.87
C VAL A 236 11.00 12.61 -12.51
N MET A 237 11.75 11.62 -13.01
CA MET A 237 13.19 11.49 -12.78
C MET A 237 13.98 12.69 -13.35
N ASN A 238 13.62 13.14 -14.54
CA ASN A 238 14.33 14.24 -15.24
C ASN A 238 14.03 15.63 -14.67
N GLU A 239 12.95 15.81 -13.90
CA GLU A 239 12.64 17.09 -13.24
C GLU A 239 13.72 17.49 -12.20
N GLY A 240 14.48 16.52 -11.68
CA GLY A 240 15.53 16.76 -10.70
C GLY A 240 15.06 17.25 -9.32
N THR A 241 13.75 17.30 -9.09
CA THR A 241 13.14 17.73 -7.83
C THR A 241 13.31 16.68 -6.73
N TYR A 242 13.34 15.40 -7.09
CA TYR A 242 13.37 14.27 -6.16
C TYR A 242 14.65 13.46 -6.30
N LYS A 243 15.10 12.93 -5.17
CA LYS A 243 16.22 11.99 -5.06
C LYS A 243 16.00 11.07 -3.88
N LEU A 244 16.70 9.94 -3.85
CA LEU A 244 16.72 9.08 -2.66
C LEU A 244 17.33 9.83 -1.48
N TYR A 245 16.71 9.72 -0.32
CA TYR A 245 17.23 10.30 0.90
C TYR A 245 18.40 9.47 1.45
N ASP A 246 19.52 10.13 1.69
CA ASP A 246 20.77 9.56 2.21
C ASP A 246 21.35 10.38 3.37
N GLY A 247 20.65 11.41 3.83
CA GLY A 247 21.14 12.39 4.80
C GLY A 247 21.39 11.86 6.22
N ALA A 248 20.89 10.65 6.56
CA ALA A 248 21.13 10.00 7.84
C ALA A 248 22.13 8.83 7.76
N GLY A 249 22.83 8.68 6.62
CA GLY A 249 23.77 7.59 6.36
C GLY A 249 23.09 6.27 6.00
N ILE A 250 23.89 5.29 5.58
CA ILE A 250 23.41 3.99 5.06
C ILE A 250 22.63 3.17 6.09
N ASP A 251 22.92 3.35 7.37
CA ASP A 251 22.33 2.58 8.47
C ASP A 251 20.96 3.10 8.92
N LYS A 252 20.55 4.32 8.51
CA LYS A 252 19.35 4.98 9.02
C LYS A 252 18.48 5.61 7.94
N SER A 253 19.03 6.01 6.79
CA SER A 253 18.33 6.82 5.79
C SER A 253 17.08 6.17 5.25
N TYR A 254 17.07 4.87 5.04
CA TYR A 254 15.90 4.16 4.56
C TYR A 254 14.70 4.28 5.53
N ARG A 255 14.92 3.92 6.80
CA ARG A 255 13.85 3.96 7.82
C ARG A 255 13.43 5.38 8.18
N GLN A 256 14.35 6.35 8.09
CA GLN A 256 14.04 7.75 8.40
C GLN A 256 12.90 8.30 7.53
N VAL A 257 12.74 7.81 6.30
CA VAL A 257 11.62 8.21 5.43
C VAL A 257 10.25 7.86 6.03
N PHE A 258 10.19 6.85 6.92
CA PHE A 258 8.95 6.29 7.46
C PHE A 258 8.66 6.69 8.91
N ILE A 259 9.67 7.14 9.65
CA ILE A 259 9.53 7.51 11.06
C ILE A 259 9.63 9.02 11.30
N ASN A 260 9.86 9.81 10.26
CA ASN A 260 9.95 11.26 10.39
C ASN A 260 8.55 11.87 10.54
N PRO A 261 8.33 12.83 11.46
CA PRO A 261 7.03 13.50 11.60
C PRO A 261 6.59 14.19 10.30
N SER A 262 7.48 14.95 9.68
CA SER A 262 7.22 15.58 8.39
C SER A 262 7.73 14.72 7.24
N PRO A 263 7.05 14.65 6.10
CA PRO A 263 7.56 13.93 4.93
C PRO A 263 8.93 14.44 4.51
N ILE A 264 9.87 13.53 4.25
CA ILE A 264 11.19 13.91 3.71
C ILE A 264 11.02 14.33 2.25
N SER A 265 10.93 15.64 2.04
CA SER A 265 10.54 16.26 0.76
C SER A 265 11.47 15.96 -0.41
N SER A 266 12.71 15.52 -0.16
CA SER A 266 13.62 15.08 -1.22
C SER A 266 13.23 13.73 -1.82
N GLU A 267 12.57 12.84 -1.07
CA GLU A 267 12.19 11.51 -1.56
C GLU A 267 10.67 11.30 -1.65
N VAL A 268 9.89 11.87 -0.73
CA VAL A 268 8.43 11.71 -0.70
C VAL A 268 7.77 12.69 -1.67
N LEU A 269 6.96 12.18 -2.60
CA LEU A 269 6.16 12.97 -3.53
C LEU A 269 4.80 13.30 -2.93
N PHE A 270 4.17 12.29 -2.29
CA PHE A 270 2.82 12.40 -1.75
C PHE A 270 2.68 11.61 -0.45
N SER A 271 2.03 12.19 0.55
CA SER A 271 1.86 11.57 1.86
C SER A 271 0.53 11.94 2.53
N ALA A 272 0.08 11.06 3.42
CA ALA A 272 -0.87 11.41 4.46
C ALA A 272 -0.09 12.04 5.63
N VAL A 273 -0.19 13.35 5.77
CA VAL A 273 0.52 14.10 6.80
C VAL A 273 -0.17 13.92 8.13
N CYS A 274 0.58 13.49 9.15
CA CYS A 274 0.11 13.43 10.53
C CYS A 274 0.52 14.69 11.28
N ASP A 275 -0.39 15.20 12.10
CA ASP A 275 -0.19 16.44 12.86
C ASP A 275 -0.88 16.34 14.21
N LEU A 276 -0.11 16.55 15.29
CA LEU A 276 -0.62 16.47 16.67
C LEU A 276 -1.61 17.61 16.98
N ALA A 277 -1.36 18.82 16.49
CA ALA A 277 -2.23 19.97 16.76
C ALA A 277 -3.59 19.83 16.10
N LEU A 278 -3.64 19.12 14.96
CA LEU A 278 -4.88 18.80 14.23
C LEU A 278 -5.52 17.49 14.67
N ASN A 279 -4.96 16.80 15.66
CA ASN A 279 -5.37 15.46 16.09
C ASN A 279 -5.50 14.47 14.91
N ASN A 280 -4.62 14.62 13.91
CA ASN A 280 -4.57 13.77 12.74
C ASN A 280 -3.37 12.83 12.85
N LEU A 281 -3.54 11.71 13.57
CA LEU A 281 -2.50 10.77 13.93
C LEU A 281 -2.73 9.41 13.27
N ASN A 282 -1.70 8.56 13.23
CA ASN A 282 -1.81 7.17 12.82
C ASN A 282 -1.50 6.22 14.00
N ASP A 283 -1.63 4.92 13.78
CA ASP A 283 -1.49 3.90 14.81
C ASP A 283 -0.41 2.85 14.50
N ALA A 284 0.64 3.24 13.77
CA ALA A 284 1.66 2.30 13.31
C ALA A 284 2.33 1.55 14.47
N ASN A 285 2.70 2.23 15.57
CA ASN A 285 3.25 1.55 16.73
C ASN A 285 2.27 0.54 17.32
N TRP A 286 1.04 0.96 17.55
CA TRP A 286 0.02 0.06 18.11
C TRP A 286 -0.20 -1.17 17.24
N TYR A 287 -0.28 -1.00 15.92
CA TYR A 287 -0.45 -2.11 14.98
C TYR A 287 0.74 -3.08 14.98
N TRP A 288 1.98 -2.56 14.96
CA TRP A 288 3.19 -3.38 14.81
C TRP A 288 3.76 -3.87 16.14
N THR A 289 3.43 -3.24 17.28
CA THR A 289 4.08 -3.50 18.57
C THR A 289 3.11 -3.91 19.69
N SER A 290 1.78 -3.93 19.46
CA SER A 290 0.83 -4.37 20.48
C SER A 290 0.60 -5.87 20.45
N GLY A 291 0.84 -6.53 21.58
CA GLY A 291 0.57 -7.95 21.75
C GLY A 291 -0.92 -8.29 21.91
N THR A 292 -1.73 -7.34 22.36
CA THR A 292 -3.15 -7.54 22.67
C THR A 292 -4.06 -7.15 21.52
N TYR A 293 -3.80 -6.04 20.86
CA TYR A 293 -4.68 -5.45 19.84
C TYR A 293 -4.07 -5.41 18.46
N GLY A 294 -2.73 -5.47 18.34
CA GLY A 294 -2.04 -5.55 17.05
C GLY A 294 -2.18 -6.93 16.41
N ASP A 295 -1.86 -7.00 15.13
CA ASP A 295 -1.95 -8.25 14.34
C ASP A 295 -0.75 -9.17 14.56
N LYS A 296 0.27 -8.75 15.31
CA LYS A 296 1.57 -9.41 15.50
C LYS A 296 2.22 -9.81 14.17
N ALA A 297 1.91 -9.07 13.11
CA ALA A 297 2.43 -9.37 11.79
C ALA A 297 3.96 -9.38 11.82
N SER A 298 4.53 -10.44 11.29
CA SER A 298 5.96 -10.71 11.34
C SER A 298 6.42 -11.21 9.98
N PHE A 299 7.64 -10.84 9.56
CA PHE A 299 8.15 -11.39 8.30
C PHE A 299 8.40 -12.89 8.39
N ILE A 300 8.26 -13.59 7.27
CA ILE A 300 8.62 -15.01 7.17
C ILE A 300 10.06 -15.17 6.67
N ARG A 301 10.69 -16.28 7.04
CA ARG A 301 12.11 -16.53 6.74
C ARG A 301 12.41 -16.53 5.26
N SER A 302 11.52 -17.07 4.44
CA SER A 302 11.71 -17.08 2.98
C SER A 302 11.90 -15.68 2.41
N PHE A 303 11.19 -14.67 2.93
CA PHE A 303 11.39 -13.29 2.51
C PHE A 303 12.69 -12.69 3.06
N ILE A 304 13.00 -12.91 4.34
CA ILE A 304 14.27 -12.46 4.95
C ILE A 304 15.49 -12.99 4.17
N ASN A 305 15.40 -14.20 3.66
CA ASN A 305 16.44 -14.81 2.84
C ASN A 305 16.66 -14.08 1.50
N THR A 306 15.71 -13.26 1.03
CA THR A 306 15.88 -12.48 -0.22
C THR A 306 16.79 -11.28 -0.08
N TYR A 307 17.02 -10.75 1.13
CA TYR A 307 17.97 -9.68 1.35
C TYR A 307 19.39 -10.14 0.99
N LEU A 308 20.11 -9.33 0.21
CA LEU A 308 21.47 -9.65 -0.24
C LEU A 308 22.49 -9.51 0.90
N LYS A 309 23.67 -10.06 0.72
CA LYS A 309 24.88 -9.68 1.48
C LYS A 309 25.36 -8.29 1.03
N LEU A 310 26.21 -7.65 1.82
CA LEU A 310 26.73 -6.32 1.50
C LEU A 310 27.56 -6.28 0.21
N ASP A 311 28.18 -7.39 -0.18
CA ASP A 311 28.88 -7.52 -1.45
C ASP A 311 27.95 -7.68 -2.67
N GLY A 312 26.64 -7.73 -2.46
CA GLY A 312 25.62 -7.89 -3.50
C GLY A 312 25.33 -9.34 -3.88
N THR A 313 25.95 -10.31 -3.23
CA THR A 313 25.67 -11.74 -3.49
C THR A 313 24.41 -12.21 -2.74
N PRO A 314 23.67 -13.22 -3.27
CA PRO A 314 22.56 -13.82 -2.54
C PRO A 314 23.02 -14.45 -1.22
N PHE A 315 22.27 -14.19 -0.15
CA PHE A 315 22.52 -14.79 1.16
C PHE A 315 22.47 -16.31 1.12
N THR A 316 21.55 -16.83 0.34
CA THR A 316 21.29 -18.27 0.17
C THR A 316 22.38 -19.03 -0.57
N ASN A 317 23.43 -18.33 -1.05
CA ASN A 317 24.67 -18.96 -1.54
C ASN A 317 25.51 -19.55 -0.40
N ASP A 318 25.25 -19.17 0.86
CA ASP A 318 25.87 -19.81 2.00
C ASP A 318 25.23 -21.19 2.22
N PRO A 319 26.02 -22.28 2.23
CA PRO A 319 25.47 -23.64 2.36
C PRO A 319 24.76 -23.87 3.69
N ASN A 320 25.10 -23.11 4.72
CA ASN A 320 24.54 -23.23 6.06
C ASN A 320 23.33 -22.30 6.31
N TYR A 321 22.87 -21.52 5.32
CA TYR A 321 21.84 -20.51 5.54
C TYR A 321 20.56 -21.06 6.20
N LYS A 322 20.23 -22.34 5.99
CA LYS A 322 19.04 -22.98 6.55
C LYS A 322 19.10 -23.21 8.07
N THR A 323 20.30 -23.34 8.61
CA THR A 323 20.54 -23.68 10.02
C THR A 323 21.25 -22.57 10.80
N MET A 324 21.51 -21.42 10.16
CA MET A 324 22.07 -20.26 10.85
C MET A 324 21.14 -19.78 11.96
N LEU A 325 21.73 -19.47 13.11
CA LEU A 325 21.02 -18.84 14.22
C LEU A 325 20.67 -17.41 13.85
N PHE A 326 19.59 -16.87 14.45
CA PHE A 326 19.11 -15.51 14.18
C PHE A 326 20.22 -14.47 14.23
N LYS A 327 21.02 -14.45 15.30
CA LYS A 327 22.12 -13.51 15.49
C LYS A 327 23.22 -13.58 14.42
N GLU A 328 23.33 -14.69 13.70
CA GLU A 328 24.30 -14.90 12.63
C GLU A 328 23.72 -14.54 11.26
N GLU A 329 22.49 -14.99 10.98
CA GLU A 329 21.84 -14.81 9.68
C GLU A 329 21.56 -13.33 9.35
N VAL A 330 21.47 -12.45 10.36
CA VAL A 330 21.20 -11.02 10.17
C VAL A 330 22.47 -10.19 9.92
N LYS A 331 23.66 -10.76 10.09
CA LYS A 331 24.94 -10.05 9.92
C LYS A 331 25.39 -9.91 8.47
N GLY A 332 26.04 -8.79 8.16
CA GLY A 332 26.63 -8.58 6.83
C GLY A 332 25.61 -8.49 5.69
N ARG A 333 24.38 -8.15 6.00
CA ARG A 333 23.26 -8.07 5.05
C ARG A 333 23.01 -6.64 4.58
N ASP A 334 22.29 -6.51 3.49
CA ASP A 334 21.63 -5.28 3.04
C ASP A 334 21.14 -4.45 4.23
N LYS A 335 21.57 -3.20 4.33
CA LYS A 335 21.32 -2.34 5.49
C LYS A 335 19.85 -1.99 5.70
N ARG A 336 18.99 -2.23 4.71
CA ARG A 336 17.54 -2.12 4.89
C ARG A 336 16.99 -3.18 5.83
N LEU A 337 17.65 -4.36 5.97
CA LEU A 337 17.19 -5.39 6.90
C LEU A 337 17.15 -4.87 8.34
N GLN A 338 18.24 -4.24 8.83
CA GLN A 338 18.28 -3.66 10.17
C GLN A 338 17.37 -2.44 10.37
N GLN A 339 16.87 -1.88 9.27
CA GLN A 339 15.92 -0.76 9.25
C GLN A 339 14.48 -1.22 9.08
N THR A 340 14.27 -2.52 8.86
CA THR A 340 12.97 -3.14 8.64
C THR A 340 12.52 -4.01 9.81
N ILE A 341 13.44 -4.75 10.45
CA ILE A 341 13.16 -5.62 11.60
C ILE A 341 14.07 -5.31 12.80
N ARG A 342 13.64 -5.74 13.99
CA ARG A 342 14.50 -5.72 15.19
C ARG A 342 15.63 -6.70 15.02
N LEU A 343 16.86 -6.22 15.14
CA LEU A 343 18.08 -7.06 15.15
C LEU A 343 19.25 -6.29 15.75
N GLY A 344 20.29 -7.02 16.13
CA GLY A 344 21.56 -6.45 16.62
C GLY A 344 21.35 -5.46 17.78
N ASP A 345 21.93 -4.30 17.68
CA ASP A 345 21.94 -3.24 18.70
C ASP A 345 20.69 -2.33 18.69
N TYR A 346 19.60 -2.75 18.06
CA TYR A 346 18.37 -1.97 18.07
C TYR A 346 17.89 -1.66 19.48
N LYS A 347 17.51 -0.41 19.71
CA LYS A 347 17.10 0.11 21.04
C LYS A 347 15.79 0.86 20.95
N ARG A 348 15.05 0.88 22.07
CA ARG A 348 13.85 1.68 22.26
C ARG A 348 13.89 2.47 23.55
N ILE A 349 13.15 3.56 23.59
CA ILE A 349 12.95 4.37 24.81
C ILE A 349 11.76 3.77 25.57
N ASN A 350 11.99 3.43 26.84
CA ASN A 350 10.99 2.98 27.79
C ASN A 350 11.01 3.92 28.99
N ASN A 351 9.94 4.69 29.21
CA ASN A 351 9.86 5.70 30.27
C ASN A 351 11.10 6.62 30.34
N GLY A 352 11.59 7.07 29.19
CA GLY A 352 12.74 7.95 29.07
C GLY A 352 14.11 7.25 29.11
N ILE A 353 14.16 5.93 29.31
CA ILE A 353 15.39 5.14 29.35
C ILE A 353 15.58 4.43 28.01
N LEU A 354 16.76 4.56 27.40
CA LEU A 354 17.12 3.86 26.17
C LEU A 354 17.62 2.44 26.51
N GLU A 355 16.84 1.44 26.09
CA GLU A 355 17.09 0.02 26.39
C GLU A 355 17.27 -0.80 25.11
N ALA A 356 18.04 -1.90 25.17
CA ALA A 356 18.11 -2.89 24.11
C ALA A 356 16.70 -3.48 23.85
N ALA A 357 16.37 -3.66 22.57
CA ALA A 357 15.04 -4.10 22.18
C ALA A 357 15.12 -5.25 21.15
N PRO A 358 15.56 -6.45 21.57
CA PRO A 358 15.55 -7.64 20.73
C PRO A 358 14.12 -7.99 20.26
N PRO A 359 13.95 -8.92 19.30
CA PRO A 359 12.64 -9.43 18.96
C PRO A 359 11.91 -10.01 20.17
N LEU A 360 10.67 -9.56 20.39
CA LEU A 360 9.83 -10.00 21.51
C LEU A 360 8.74 -10.97 21.03
N PHE A 361 8.75 -12.20 21.51
CA PHE A 361 7.79 -13.23 21.09
C PHE A 361 6.34 -12.99 21.58
N SER A 362 6.10 -12.00 22.42
CA SER A 362 4.77 -11.45 22.65
C SER A 362 4.24 -10.62 21.48
N TYR A 363 5.11 -10.16 20.55
CA TYR A 363 4.78 -9.33 19.39
C TYR A 363 5.22 -9.91 18.05
N THR A 364 5.81 -11.10 18.02
CA THR A 364 6.21 -11.78 16.79
C THR A 364 5.93 -13.27 16.88
N PHE A 365 5.57 -13.90 15.76
CA PHE A 365 5.42 -15.35 15.64
C PHE A 365 6.65 -16.01 15.00
N SER A 366 7.46 -15.26 14.28
CA SER A 366 8.57 -15.78 13.47
C SER A 366 9.96 -15.41 14.01
N GLY A 367 10.05 -14.43 14.90
CA GLY A 367 11.30 -13.77 15.31
C GLY A 367 11.67 -12.55 14.48
N TYR A 368 11.09 -12.34 13.29
CA TYR A 368 11.38 -11.21 12.40
C TYR A 368 10.36 -10.08 12.61
N GLN A 369 10.48 -9.39 13.74
CA GLN A 369 9.55 -8.35 14.19
C GLN A 369 9.77 -7.02 13.43
N PRO A 370 8.74 -6.48 12.73
CA PRO A 370 8.87 -5.23 11.98
C PRO A 370 9.10 -3.99 12.84
N ILE A 371 9.89 -3.02 12.29
CA ILE A 371 10.10 -1.70 12.89
C ILE A 371 9.97 -0.54 11.89
N LYS A 372 9.80 -0.82 10.62
CA LYS A 372 9.90 0.17 9.53
C LYS A 372 9.07 1.44 9.80
N TRP A 373 7.83 1.29 10.29
CA TRP A 373 6.90 2.38 10.56
C TRP A 373 6.81 2.78 12.05
N ALA A 374 7.35 1.95 12.95
CA ALA A 374 7.23 2.17 14.38
C ALA A 374 8.25 3.20 14.88
N LEU A 375 7.80 4.15 15.69
CA LEU A 375 8.67 5.06 16.43
C LEU A 375 9.38 4.31 17.57
N ASP A 376 10.59 4.75 17.90
CA ASP A 376 11.44 4.04 18.88
C ASP A 376 11.10 4.33 20.33
N ASP A 377 10.08 5.12 20.61
CA ASP A 377 9.57 5.35 21.96
C ASP A 377 8.31 4.52 22.21
N MET A 378 8.29 3.74 23.30
CA MET A 378 7.17 2.90 23.71
C MET A 378 5.92 3.71 24.11
N TYR A 379 6.05 5.01 24.34
CA TYR A 379 4.93 5.93 24.50
C TYR A 379 3.91 5.81 23.36
N TYR A 380 4.41 5.60 22.12
CA TYR A 380 3.58 5.49 20.93
C TYR A 380 2.90 4.13 20.73
N ASP A 381 3.16 3.14 21.60
CA ASP A 381 2.61 1.77 21.45
C ASP A 381 1.12 1.69 21.82
N THR A 382 0.53 2.77 22.27
CA THR A 382 -0.90 2.84 22.66
C THR A 382 -1.68 3.65 21.63
N ARG A 383 -2.66 3.00 20.94
CA ARG A 383 -3.61 3.62 19.98
C ARG A 383 -2.99 4.57 18.95
N ASP A 384 -3.79 5.53 18.49
CA ASP A 384 -3.48 6.51 17.45
C ASP A 384 -2.63 7.67 18.02
N LEU A 385 -1.39 7.40 18.35
CA LEU A 385 -0.45 8.40 18.87
C LEU A 385 0.70 8.72 17.91
N ASN A 386 0.85 7.96 16.84
CA ASN A 386 1.97 8.14 15.91
C ASN A 386 1.85 9.47 15.15
N ILE A 387 2.92 10.25 15.21
CA ILE A 387 3.06 11.55 14.54
C ILE A 387 3.80 11.47 13.20
N ASN A 388 4.40 10.33 12.86
CA ASN A 388 5.10 10.16 11.60
C ASN A 388 4.11 10.12 10.43
N SER A 389 4.39 10.93 9.41
CA SER A 389 3.58 10.97 8.19
C SER A 389 3.75 9.70 7.36
N VAL A 390 2.66 9.27 6.69
CA VAL A 390 2.64 8.04 5.90
C VAL A 390 2.85 8.36 4.43
N SER A 391 3.99 7.94 3.85
CA SER A 391 4.29 8.14 2.43
C SER A 391 3.39 7.27 1.55
N ILE A 392 2.73 7.88 0.54
CA ILE A 392 1.83 7.23 -0.42
C ILE A 392 2.53 7.01 -1.76
N ILE A 393 3.34 7.98 -2.18
CA ILE A 393 4.17 7.91 -3.39
C ILE A 393 5.55 8.47 -3.03
N ARG A 394 6.59 7.71 -3.32
CA ARG A 394 7.98 8.14 -3.10
C ARG A 394 8.87 7.81 -4.30
N TYR A 395 9.99 8.51 -4.40
CA TYR A 395 10.87 8.47 -5.56
C TYR A 395 11.45 7.07 -5.84
N ALA A 396 11.71 6.28 -4.80
CA ALA A 396 12.19 4.90 -4.98
C ALA A 396 11.18 4.04 -5.77
N GLU A 397 9.88 4.23 -5.60
CA GLU A 397 8.86 3.56 -6.41
C GLU A 397 8.99 3.94 -7.89
N ILE A 398 9.23 5.23 -8.18
CA ILE A 398 9.37 5.73 -9.55
C ILE A 398 10.57 5.09 -10.25
N LEU A 399 11.70 4.95 -9.54
CA LEU A 399 12.88 4.25 -10.03
C LEU A 399 12.58 2.78 -10.36
N LEU A 400 11.83 2.12 -9.49
CA LEU A 400 11.45 0.71 -9.67
C LEU A 400 10.40 0.51 -10.78
N ILE A 401 9.45 1.43 -10.94
CA ILE A 401 8.50 1.41 -12.06
C ILE A 401 9.25 1.53 -13.39
N PHE A 402 10.18 2.48 -13.49
CA PHE A 402 10.99 2.66 -14.69
C PHE A 402 11.79 1.40 -15.02
N ALA A 403 12.53 0.88 -14.02
CA ALA A 403 13.37 -0.31 -14.21
C ALA A 403 12.56 -1.53 -14.62
N GLU A 404 11.43 -1.79 -13.96
CA GLU A 404 10.56 -2.93 -14.25
C GLU A 404 9.93 -2.80 -15.64
N ALA A 405 9.37 -1.65 -16.00
CA ALA A 405 8.76 -1.43 -17.31
C ALA A 405 9.77 -1.66 -18.45
N LYS A 406 11.00 -1.13 -18.30
CA LYS A 406 12.08 -1.32 -19.27
C LYS A 406 12.57 -2.77 -19.34
N ALA A 407 12.63 -3.47 -18.22
CA ALA A 407 13.00 -4.89 -18.17
C ALA A 407 11.92 -5.79 -18.79
N GLU A 408 10.65 -5.52 -18.49
CA GLU A 408 9.51 -6.26 -19.09
C GLU A 408 9.42 -6.09 -20.61
N LEU A 409 9.95 -4.96 -21.14
CA LEU A 409 10.12 -4.70 -22.58
C LEU A 409 11.43 -5.26 -23.15
N GLY A 410 12.35 -5.77 -22.31
CA GLY A 410 13.67 -6.22 -22.74
C GLY A 410 14.63 -5.09 -23.18
N THR A 411 14.37 -3.84 -22.76
CA THR A 411 15.09 -2.65 -23.24
C THR A 411 15.88 -1.92 -22.14
N LEU A 412 15.94 -2.46 -20.93
CA LEU A 412 16.72 -1.85 -19.84
C LEU A 412 18.22 -1.91 -20.15
N THR A 413 18.90 -0.77 -20.11
CA THR A 413 20.36 -0.67 -20.28
C THR A 413 21.11 -0.71 -18.93
N ASP A 414 22.44 -0.93 -18.95
CA ASP A 414 23.26 -0.88 -17.75
C ASP A 414 23.28 0.51 -17.12
N ALA A 415 23.28 1.57 -17.93
CA ALA A 415 23.19 2.94 -17.45
C ALA A 415 21.85 3.21 -16.72
N GLU A 416 20.73 2.69 -17.26
CA GLU A 416 19.42 2.80 -16.62
C GLU A 416 19.33 1.95 -15.35
N TRP A 417 19.95 0.76 -15.34
CA TRP A 417 20.10 -0.06 -14.14
C TRP A 417 20.85 0.71 -13.04
N ALA A 418 22.00 1.29 -13.37
CA ALA A 418 22.81 2.07 -12.43
C ALA A 418 22.05 3.28 -11.87
N ALA A 419 21.23 3.93 -12.72
CA ALA A 419 20.43 5.09 -12.34
C ALA A 419 19.13 4.72 -11.56
N THR A 420 18.82 3.45 -11.39
CA THR A 420 17.61 2.98 -10.70
C THR A 420 17.95 1.97 -9.60
N VAL A 421 18.02 0.69 -9.91
CA VAL A 421 18.34 -0.38 -8.95
C VAL A 421 19.71 -0.17 -8.31
N GLY A 422 20.70 0.26 -9.09
CA GLY A 422 22.03 0.58 -8.57
C GLY A 422 22.03 1.67 -7.50
N LEU A 423 21.21 2.73 -7.65
CA LEU A 423 21.06 3.79 -6.64
C LEU A 423 20.39 3.27 -5.36
N LEU A 424 19.35 2.43 -5.47
CA LEU A 424 18.68 1.83 -4.32
C LEU A 424 19.66 0.95 -3.52
N ARG A 425 20.41 0.09 -4.20
CA ARG A 425 21.43 -0.76 -3.61
C ARG A 425 22.56 0.04 -2.95
N LYS A 426 23.03 1.10 -3.60
CA LYS A 426 24.03 2.01 -3.03
C LYS A 426 23.56 2.63 -1.72
N ARG A 427 22.32 3.15 -1.67
CA ARG A 427 21.74 3.67 -0.41
C ARG A 427 21.62 2.59 0.66
N ALA A 428 21.39 1.34 0.28
CA ALA A 428 21.32 0.18 1.17
C ALA A 428 22.69 -0.35 1.63
N GLY A 429 23.79 0.31 1.25
CA GLY A 429 25.15 -0.10 1.60
C GLY A 429 25.67 -1.31 0.82
N ILE A 430 24.96 -1.76 -0.21
CA ILE A 430 25.42 -2.83 -1.09
C ILE A 430 26.51 -2.27 -2.01
N THR A 431 27.58 -3.03 -2.21
CA THR A 431 28.75 -2.62 -2.99
C THR A 431 28.85 -3.29 -4.36
N GLY A 432 28.22 -4.45 -4.55
CA GLY A 432 28.24 -5.20 -5.81
C GLY A 432 26.99 -5.02 -6.66
N GLY A 433 27.10 -5.20 -7.99
CA GLY A 433 25.97 -5.14 -8.93
C GLY A 433 25.32 -3.78 -9.07
N LEU A 434 26.08 -2.68 -8.87
CA LEU A 434 25.55 -1.32 -8.91
C LEU A 434 25.44 -0.74 -10.31
N THR A 435 26.39 -1.07 -11.19
CA THR A 435 26.57 -0.41 -12.49
C THR A 435 26.17 -1.29 -13.67
N THR A 436 26.09 -2.59 -13.47
CA THR A 436 25.79 -3.57 -14.52
C THR A 436 24.65 -4.48 -14.09
N LYS A 437 23.80 -4.84 -15.05
CA LYS A 437 22.70 -5.78 -14.83
C LYS A 437 23.23 -7.17 -14.48
N PRO A 438 22.51 -7.96 -13.69
CA PRO A 438 22.87 -9.34 -13.39
C PRO A 438 22.82 -10.19 -14.67
N THR A 439 23.75 -11.13 -14.78
CA THR A 439 23.83 -12.10 -15.90
C THR A 439 23.44 -13.51 -15.47
N ASN A 440 23.47 -13.78 -14.16
CA ASN A 440 23.17 -15.11 -13.61
C ASN A 440 21.83 -15.09 -12.86
N VAL A 441 21.03 -16.11 -13.11
CA VAL A 441 19.76 -16.34 -12.41
C VAL A 441 20.06 -16.74 -10.96
N ASP A 442 19.42 -16.07 -10.00
CA ASP A 442 19.44 -16.49 -8.62
C ASP A 442 18.62 -17.78 -8.44
N PRO A 443 19.24 -18.92 -8.03
CA PRO A 443 18.52 -20.19 -7.90
C PRO A 443 17.43 -20.16 -6.84
N TYR A 444 17.63 -19.39 -5.75
CA TYR A 444 16.65 -19.28 -4.68
C TYR A 444 15.40 -18.52 -5.12
N LEU A 445 15.57 -17.36 -5.75
CA LEU A 445 14.44 -16.60 -6.28
C LEU A 445 13.66 -17.39 -7.32
N LYS A 446 14.37 -18.07 -8.22
CA LYS A 446 13.75 -18.89 -9.23
C LYS A 446 12.96 -20.04 -8.61
N SER A 447 13.57 -20.85 -7.75
CA SER A 447 12.91 -22.04 -7.20
C SER A 447 11.78 -21.70 -6.21
N THR A 448 11.93 -20.63 -5.44
CA THR A 448 11.01 -20.29 -4.34
C THR A 448 9.85 -19.40 -4.80
N TYR A 449 10.12 -18.44 -5.70
CA TYR A 449 9.15 -17.38 -6.05
C TYR A 449 8.70 -17.40 -7.50
N PHE A 450 9.63 -17.60 -8.45
CA PHE A 450 9.37 -17.36 -9.87
C PHE A 450 9.96 -18.45 -10.77
N PRO A 451 9.51 -19.71 -10.66
CA PRO A 451 10.12 -20.84 -11.38
C PRO A 451 10.04 -20.71 -12.91
N GLU A 452 9.09 -19.94 -13.41
CA GLU A 452 8.91 -19.69 -14.85
C GLU A 452 9.82 -18.60 -15.42
N ILE A 453 10.50 -17.80 -14.55
CA ILE A 453 11.34 -16.69 -15.00
C ILE A 453 12.79 -17.14 -15.13
N ASN A 454 13.34 -16.97 -16.34
CA ASN A 454 14.75 -17.24 -16.65
C ASN A 454 15.57 -15.95 -16.87
N ASP A 455 14.93 -14.78 -16.83
CA ASP A 455 15.61 -13.49 -16.94
C ASP A 455 16.15 -13.05 -15.57
N PRO A 456 17.51 -13.01 -15.40
CA PRO A 456 18.12 -12.61 -14.15
C PRO A 456 17.80 -11.15 -13.77
N VAL A 457 17.64 -10.28 -14.76
CA VAL A 457 17.35 -8.86 -14.55
C VAL A 457 15.96 -8.70 -13.93
N LEU A 458 14.98 -9.40 -14.49
CA LEU A 458 13.61 -9.32 -14.00
C LEU A 458 13.48 -9.92 -12.58
N LEU A 459 14.16 -11.03 -12.30
CA LEU A 459 14.21 -11.62 -10.95
C LEU A 459 14.78 -10.64 -9.92
N GLU A 460 15.88 -9.98 -10.25
CA GLU A 460 16.53 -9.02 -9.34
C GLU A 460 15.69 -7.75 -9.14
N ILE A 461 14.99 -7.26 -10.16
CA ILE A 461 14.05 -6.14 -10.02
C ILE A 461 12.89 -6.52 -9.11
N ARG A 462 12.34 -7.73 -9.22
CA ARG A 462 11.28 -8.21 -8.32
C ARG A 462 11.75 -8.38 -6.89
N ARG A 463 13.00 -8.84 -6.67
CA ARG A 463 13.66 -8.83 -5.35
C ARG A 463 13.73 -7.42 -4.79
N GLU A 464 14.33 -6.52 -5.56
CA GLU A 464 14.57 -5.14 -5.15
C GLU A 464 13.26 -4.44 -4.81
N ARG A 465 12.23 -4.64 -5.63
CA ARG A 465 10.89 -4.10 -5.39
C ARG A 465 10.27 -4.65 -4.10
N GLY A 466 10.39 -5.96 -3.86
CA GLY A 466 9.90 -6.60 -2.63
C GLY A 466 10.56 -6.03 -1.38
N ILE A 467 11.89 -5.88 -1.40
CA ILE A 467 12.67 -5.37 -0.25
C ILE A 467 12.44 -3.88 -0.04
N GLU A 468 12.54 -3.09 -1.10
CA GLU A 468 12.45 -1.64 -1.03
C GLU A 468 11.07 -1.15 -0.59
N LEU A 469 10.02 -1.75 -1.17
CA LEU A 469 8.63 -1.32 -0.96
C LEU A 469 7.86 -2.19 0.04
N CYS A 470 8.53 -3.06 0.81
CA CYS A 470 7.82 -3.87 1.82
C CYS A 470 7.10 -2.98 2.84
N LEU A 471 5.91 -3.40 3.26
CA LEU A 471 5.02 -2.70 4.20
C LEU A 471 4.50 -1.34 3.68
N GLU A 472 4.47 -1.13 2.36
CA GLU A 472 3.95 0.10 1.73
C GLU A 472 2.70 -0.15 0.88
N GLY A 473 2.09 -1.34 0.98
CA GLY A 473 0.82 -1.65 0.32
C GLY A 473 0.92 -2.08 -1.14
N PHE A 474 2.11 -2.46 -1.62
CA PHE A 474 2.31 -2.84 -3.01
C PHE A 474 2.26 -4.34 -3.26
N ARG A 475 2.60 -5.16 -2.26
CA ARG A 475 2.92 -6.57 -2.51
C ARG A 475 1.75 -7.39 -3.03
N PHE A 476 0.55 -7.19 -2.51
CA PHE A 476 -0.62 -7.91 -3.00
C PHE A 476 -0.92 -7.56 -4.45
N ASP A 477 -0.88 -6.27 -4.82
CA ASP A 477 -1.06 -5.82 -6.20
C ASP A 477 0.02 -6.39 -7.13
N ASP A 478 1.27 -6.50 -6.67
CA ASP A 478 2.37 -7.13 -7.41
C ASP A 478 2.11 -8.62 -7.66
N ILE A 479 1.66 -9.36 -6.65
CA ILE A 479 1.29 -10.78 -6.77
C ILE A 479 0.15 -10.95 -7.78
N ILE A 480 -0.87 -10.11 -7.71
CA ILE A 480 -2.01 -10.14 -8.62
C ILE A 480 -1.58 -9.85 -10.06
N ARG A 481 -0.85 -8.75 -10.31
CA ARG A 481 -0.45 -8.35 -11.66
C ARG A 481 0.57 -9.31 -12.31
N TRP A 482 1.42 -9.96 -11.52
CA TRP A 482 2.36 -10.99 -12.00
C TRP A 482 1.74 -12.39 -12.12
N LYS A 483 0.47 -12.55 -11.81
CA LYS A 483 -0.25 -13.83 -11.76
C LYS A 483 0.43 -14.87 -10.84
N LYS A 484 0.85 -14.43 -9.66
CA LYS A 484 1.60 -15.23 -8.67
C LYS A 484 0.80 -15.50 -7.39
N GLY A 485 -0.53 -15.65 -7.51
CA GLY A 485 -1.41 -15.92 -6.36
C GLY A 485 -1.00 -17.11 -5.50
N ASN A 486 -0.33 -18.13 -6.08
CA ASN A 486 0.21 -19.27 -5.34
C ASN A 486 1.22 -18.87 -4.25
N LEU A 487 1.89 -17.71 -4.34
CA LEU A 487 2.78 -17.22 -3.29
C LEU A 487 2.05 -16.96 -1.97
N MET A 488 0.74 -16.68 -2.03
CA MET A 488 -0.09 -16.51 -0.83
C MET A 488 -0.29 -17.80 -0.03
N GLU A 489 0.08 -18.94 -0.59
CA GLU A 489 -0.02 -20.27 0.04
C GLU A 489 1.29 -20.68 0.75
N MET A 490 2.34 -19.83 0.67
CA MET A 490 3.64 -20.12 1.29
C MET A 490 3.51 -20.40 2.78
N GLU A 491 4.30 -21.36 3.27
CA GLU A 491 4.40 -21.66 4.70
C GLU A 491 4.92 -20.44 5.48
N TRP A 492 4.37 -20.25 6.66
CA TRP A 492 4.77 -19.20 7.57
C TRP A 492 5.85 -19.69 8.53
N ASN A 493 7.08 -19.74 8.02
CA ASN A 493 8.24 -20.19 8.77
C ASN A 493 9.06 -18.99 9.29
N GLY A 494 9.58 -19.12 10.50
CA GLY A 494 10.39 -18.15 11.19
C GLY A 494 11.86 -18.55 11.33
N MET A 495 12.55 -17.95 12.29
CA MET A 495 13.95 -18.21 12.58
C MET A 495 14.21 -19.68 12.94
N TYR A 496 15.46 -20.12 12.77
CA TYR A 496 15.90 -21.45 13.17
C TYR A 496 16.12 -21.55 14.68
N VAL A 497 15.60 -22.62 15.27
CA VAL A 497 15.74 -22.99 16.69
C VAL A 497 16.56 -24.26 16.76
N PRO A 498 17.77 -24.23 17.41
CA PRO A 498 18.68 -25.36 17.39
C PRO A 498 18.26 -26.52 18.31
N ALA A 499 17.58 -26.22 19.41
CA ALA A 499 17.13 -27.22 20.39
C ALA A 499 16.05 -26.65 21.31
N LEU A 500 15.25 -27.54 21.94
CA LEU A 500 14.35 -27.19 23.02
C LEU A 500 15.10 -26.87 24.32
N ASP A 501 14.47 -26.07 25.18
CA ASP A 501 14.90 -25.74 26.54
C ASP A 501 16.27 -25.03 26.62
N VAL A 502 16.78 -24.55 25.49
CA VAL A 502 18.02 -23.76 25.40
C VAL A 502 17.67 -22.27 25.20
N PRO A 503 17.86 -21.43 26.23
CA PRO A 503 17.67 -20.00 26.08
C PRO A 503 18.65 -19.38 25.09
N MET A 504 18.17 -18.49 24.23
CA MET A 504 18.92 -17.84 23.15
C MET A 504 19.06 -16.34 23.43
N ASP A 505 20.25 -15.81 23.19
CA ASP A 505 20.56 -14.39 23.08
C ASP A 505 20.45 -14.01 21.59
N LEU A 506 19.46 -13.18 21.25
CA LEU A 506 19.13 -12.85 19.85
C LEU A 506 19.90 -11.64 19.32
N ASN A 507 20.40 -10.76 20.21
CA ASN A 507 21.04 -9.51 19.86
C ASN A 507 22.48 -9.37 20.31
N GLU A 508 23.05 -10.42 20.94
CA GLU A 508 24.43 -10.49 21.43
C GLU A 508 24.74 -9.44 22.53
N ASP A 509 23.74 -9.07 23.34
CA ASP A 509 23.96 -8.16 24.46
C ASP A 509 24.35 -8.90 25.77
N GLY A 510 24.48 -10.22 25.71
CA GLY A 510 24.81 -11.09 26.83
C GLY A 510 23.63 -11.46 27.73
N LYS A 511 22.40 -11.05 27.38
CA LYS A 511 21.16 -11.44 28.06
C LYS A 511 20.43 -12.46 27.20
N LEU A 512 19.73 -13.36 27.89
CA LEU A 512 18.94 -14.39 27.23
C LEU A 512 17.51 -13.86 26.99
N ASP A 513 17.00 -13.98 25.76
CA ASP A 513 15.74 -13.38 25.31
C ASP A 513 14.58 -14.39 25.25
N VAL A 514 14.83 -15.58 24.69
CA VAL A 514 13.78 -16.54 24.38
C VAL A 514 14.26 -17.98 24.52
N ALA A 515 13.34 -18.86 24.94
CA ALA A 515 13.50 -20.30 24.88
C ALA A 515 12.22 -20.98 24.38
N PHE A 516 12.38 -22.08 23.66
CA PHE A 516 11.26 -22.86 23.12
C PHE A 516 11.16 -24.18 23.88
N TYR A 517 9.94 -24.59 24.25
CA TYR A 517 9.73 -25.76 25.10
C TYR A 517 8.48 -26.57 24.69
N LYS A 518 8.49 -27.87 25.04
CA LYS A 518 7.31 -28.73 25.01
C LYS A 518 6.73 -28.99 26.42
N LYS A 519 7.59 -29.05 27.41
CA LYS A 519 7.21 -29.10 28.81
C LYS A 519 7.90 -27.96 29.52
N LEU A 520 7.13 -27.07 30.17
CA LEU A 520 7.66 -25.86 30.78
C LEU A 520 8.83 -26.17 31.71
N PRO A 521 10.05 -25.70 31.41
CA PRO A 521 11.23 -25.89 32.27
C PRO A 521 11.25 -24.92 33.43
N THR A 522 12.26 -25.03 34.30
CA THR A 522 12.57 -23.98 35.29
C THR A 522 12.90 -22.70 34.56
N LYS A 523 12.15 -21.63 34.85
CA LYS A 523 12.30 -20.36 34.15
C LYS A 523 13.54 -19.61 34.59
N VAL A 524 14.28 -19.08 33.64
CA VAL A 524 15.33 -18.09 33.82
C VAL A 524 14.69 -16.70 33.79
N PRO A 525 14.96 -15.82 34.77
CA PRO A 525 14.43 -14.46 34.77
C PRO A 525 14.81 -13.68 33.49
N GLY A 526 13.87 -12.94 32.93
CA GLY A 526 14.07 -12.15 31.72
C GLY A 526 13.84 -12.92 30.40
N VAL A 527 13.81 -14.26 30.42
CA VAL A 527 13.59 -15.09 29.23
C VAL A 527 12.10 -15.26 28.92
N THR A 528 11.72 -15.00 27.68
CA THR A 528 10.38 -15.34 27.16
C THR A 528 10.32 -16.81 26.78
N TYR A 529 9.38 -17.56 27.35
CA TYR A 529 9.20 -18.99 27.08
C TYR A 529 8.03 -19.20 26.11
N VAL A 530 8.32 -19.83 24.97
CA VAL A 530 7.35 -20.12 23.88
C VAL A 530 7.06 -21.60 23.83
N GLU A 531 5.79 -21.98 24.01
CA GLU A 531 5.35 -23.37 23.94
C GLU A 531 5.20 -23.82 22.48
N VAL A 532 5.91 -24.92 22.14
CA VAL A 532 5.88 -25.55 20.81
C VAL A 532 5.43 -27.02 20.89
N SER A 533 4.68 -27.37 21.93
CA SER A 533 4.02 -28.69 22.03
C SER A 533 3.03 -28.87 20.88
N PRO A 534 2.82 -30.09 20.37
CA PRO A 534 1.83 -30.34 19.32
C PRO A 534 0.39 -29.96 19.70
N THR A 535 0.10 -29.98 21.01
CA THR A 535 -1.20 -29.55 21.56
C THR A 535 -1.00 -28.67 22.77
N VAL A 536 -1.81 -27.62 22.88
CA VAL A 536 -1.89 -26.74 24.04
C VAL A 536 -3.35 -26.69 24.51
N SER A 537 -3.57 -26.99 25.78
CA SER A 537 -4.92 -27.07 26.37
C SER A 537 -5.88 -27.98 25.56
N GLY A 538 -5.37 -29.08 25.05
CA GLY A 538 -6.15 -30.09 24.28
C GLY A 538 -6.49 -29.69 22.84
N LYS A 539 -5.96 -28.54 22.34
CA LYS A 539 -6.16 -28.08 20.95
C LYS A 539 -4.84 -28.16 20.18
N PRO A 540 -4.87 -28.37 18.85
CA PRO A 540 -3.68 -28.27 18.02
C PRO A 540 -3.00 -26.91 18.22
N ASN A 541 -1.68 -26.91 18.45
CA ASN A 541 -0.91 -25.69 18.59
C ASN A 541 -0.60 -25.11 17.21
N ALA A 542 -0.73 -23.80 17.08
CA ALA A 542 -0.38 -23.05 15.87
C ALA A 542 1.14 -22.83 15.74
N GLN A 543 1.88 -22.83 16.87
CA GLN A 543 3.30 -22.56 16.96
C GLN A 543 4.07 -23.86 17.19
N LEU A 544 4.85 -24.28 16.19
CA LEU A 544 5.61 -25.54 16.25
C LEU A 544 7.05 -25.32 15.75
N LEU A 545 7.87 -26.38 15.83
CA LEU A 545 9.16 -26.49 15.14
C LEU A 545 9.06 -27.49 14.00
N SER A 546 9.65 -27.17 12.85
CA SER A 546 9.53 -27.97 11.62
C SER A 546 9.99 -29.42 11.76
N ASN A 547 10.94 -29.70 12.65
CA ASN A 547 11.48 -31.04 12.92
C ASN A 547 11.12 -31.55 14.34
N GLY A 548 10.10 -30.99 14.96
CA GLY A 548 9.61 -31.39 16.27
C GLY A 548 10.39 -30.80 17.45
N ASP A 549 11.70 -31.08 17.59
CA ASP A 549 12.55 -30.62 18.70
C ASP A 549 13.56 -29.55 18.28
N PHE A 550 13.68 -29.29 17.00
CA PHE A 550 14.54 -28.29 16.40
C PHE A 550 14.00 -27.88 15.02
N GLY A 551 14.61 -26.92 14.37
CA GLY A 551 14.28 -26.51 13.02
C GLY A 551 13.69 -25.10 12.95
N GLU A 552 13.04 -24.78 11.83
CA GLU A 552 12.40 -23.48 11.67
C GLU A 552 11.16 -23.40 12.56
N LEU A 553 10.99 -22.27 13.20
CA LEU A 553 9.75 -21.93 13.89
C LEU A 553 8.62 -21.86 12.86
N THR A 554 7.48 -22.49 13.10
CA THR A 554 6.32 -22.47 12.18
C THR A 554 5.12 -21.83 12.86
N TRP A 555 4.28 -21.15 12.07
CA TRP A 555 3.07 -20.51 12.57
C TRP A 555 1.89 -20.79 11.63
N LEU A 556 0.77 -21.31 12.17
CA LEU A 556 -0.48 -21.58 11.44
C LEU A 556 -0.31 -22.41 10.14
N ASN A 557 0.75 -23.22 10.01
CA ASN A 557 0.93 -24.06 8.83
C ASN A 557 -0.07 -25.24 8.79
N ASN A 558 -0.78 -25.51 9.89
CA ASN A 558 -1.91 -26.42 9.96
C ASN A 558 -3.21 -25.84 9.35
N ILE A 559 -3.27 -24.55 9.06
CA ILE A 559 -4.40 -23.89 8.41
C ILE A 559 -4.14 -23.82 6.91
N LYS A 560 -5.01 -24.47 6.13
CA LYS A 560 -4.91 -24.45 4.67
C LYS A 560 -5.20 -23.05 4.14
N ARG A 561 -4.25 -22.50 3.39
CA ARG A 561 -4.43 -21.33 2.54
C ARG A 561 -4.51 -21.80 1.09
N LYS A 562 -5.39 -21.22 0.29
CA LYS A 562 -5.55 -21.57 -1.12
C LYS A 562 -5.92 -20.35 -1.95
N PHE A 563 -5.17 -20.12 -3.01
CA PHE A 563 -5.40 -19.07 -3.96
C PHE A 563 -5.82 -19.68 -5.31
N ASP A 564 -7.12 -19.71 -5.56
CA ASP A 564 -7.71 -20.18 -6.82
C ASP A 564 -7.78 -19.04 -7.86
N GLU A 565 -8.03 -19.35 -9.12
CA GLU A 565 -8.13 -18.38 -10.22
C GLU A 565 -9.17 -17.26 -9.94
N LYS A 566 -10.25 -17.57 -9.21
CA LYS A 566 -11.24 -16.57 -8.82
C LYS A 566 -10.69 -15.45 -7.92
N HIS A 567 -9.63 -15.71 -7.15
CA HIS A 567 -9.07 -14.76 -6.19
C HIS A 567 -8.25 -13.63 -6.85
N TYR A 568 -8.05 -13.66 -8.18
CA TYR A 568 -7.52 -12.50 -8.90
C TYR A 568 -8.48 -11.33 -8.96
N TYR A 569 -9.75 -11.55 -8.59
CA TYR A 569 -10.76 -10.51 -8.38
C TYR A 569 -11.58 -10.81 -7.13
N TYR A 570 -12.00 -9.76 -6.45
CA TYR A 570 -13.02 -9.89 -5.42
C TYR A 570 -14.39 -10.08 -6.05
N PRO A 571 -15.30 -10.80 -5.41
CA PRO A 571 -16.69 -10.86 -5.86
C PRO A 571 -17.39 -9.53 -5.68
N ILE A 572 -18.28 -9.20 -6.59
CA ILE A 572 -19.26 -8.11 -6.39
C ILE A 572 -20.17 -8.53 -5.22
N PRO A 573 -20.43 -7.62 -4.26
CA PRO A 573 -21.33 -7.94 -3.14
C PRO A 573 -22.69 -8.44 -3.63
N ARG A 574 -23.23 -9.48 -3.00
CA ARG A 574 -24.51 -10.08 -3.40
C ARG A 574 -25.66 -9.06 -3.39
N ALA A 575 -25.68 -8.17 -2.40
CA ALA A 575 -26.71 -7.13 -2.30
C ALA A 575 -26.74 -6.20 -3.52
N ASP A 576 -25.56 -5.85 -4.07
CA ASP A 576 -25.47 -4.97 -5.24
C ASP A 576 -25.94 -5.69 -6.52
N ILE A 577 -25.68 -7.00 -6.66
CA ILE A 577 -26.20 -7.80 -7.78
C ILE A 577 -27.73 -7.94 -7.70
N ILE A 578 -28.27 -8.13 -6.50
CA ILE A 578 -29.72 -8.17 -6.30
C ILE A 578 -30.37 -6.83 -6.69
N THR A 579 -29.73 -5.71 -6.34
CA THR A 579 -30.20 -4.37 -6.69
C THR A 579 -30.10 -4.09 -8.19
N ASN A 580 -29.01 -4.53 -8.85
CA ASN A 580 -28.80 -4.37 -10.29
C ASN A 580 -28.52 -5.74 -10.95
N PRO A 581 -29.55 -6.41 -11.50
CA PRO A 581 -29.42 -7.73 -12.13
C PRO A 581 -28.53 -7.76 -13.39
N ASN A 582 -28.19 -6.61 -13.97
CA ASN A 582 -27.29 -6.53 -15.12
C ASN A 582 -25.80 -6.64 -14.71
N LEU A 583 -25.50 -6.56 -13.41
CA LEU A 583 -24.17 -6.86 -12.89
C LEU A 583 -23.96 -8.39 -12.87
N LYS A 584 -23.05 -8.87 -13.69
CA LYS A 584 -22.63 -10.27 -13.69
C LYS A 584 -21.51 -10.47 -12.67
N GLN A 585 -21.59 -11.54 -11.89
CA GLN A 585 -20.54 -11.89 -10.92
C GLN A 585 -19.22 -12.24 -11.63
N ASN A 586 -18.10 -12.05 -10.92
CA ASN A 586 -16.80 -12.54 -11.35
C ASN A 586 -16.77 -14.08 -11.37
N PRO A 587 -16.11 -14.69 -12.37
CA PRO A 587 -16.07 -16.13 -12.52
C PRO A 587 -15.57 -16.85 -11.25
N GLY A 588 -16.25 -17.90 -10.84
CA GLY A 588 -15.89 -18.74 -9.70
C GLY A 588 -16.43 -18.27 -8.34
N TRP A 589 -17.10 -17.12 -8.31
CA TRP A 589 -17.76 -16.59 -7.10
C TRP A 589 -19.27 -16.82 -7.07
#